data_867cfba91b199034710599460df304a4
#
_entry.id   867cfba91b199034710599460df304a4
#
_cell.length_a   1.000
_cell.length_b   1.000
_cell.length_c   1.000
_cell.angle_alpha   90.00
_cell.angle_beta   90.00
_cell.angle_gamma   90.00
#
_symmetry.space_group_name_H-M   'P 1'
#
loop_
_entity.id
_entity.type
_entity.pdbx_description
1 polymer ?
#
loop_
_entity_poly.entity_id
_entity_poly.type
_entity_poly.pdbx_seq_one_letter_code
_entity_poly.pdbx_strand_id
1 'polypeptide(L)'
;MIDINSFGVLGGDKRQIALAESIAADGYSVYAGGFDNIDFSKDVKKGVLDEIVSKCENIILPLPVTNDGVYLNTVYSDEKIELNDDFAELMRNKQVFGGMMGKLYQTSDIWDSIDTYDYYTREEFAVNNAVPTAEGAIEIAMREYPGTINGSRCLVVGFGRVG
;
A
#
# COMPACT_ATOMS: atom_id res chain seq x y z
N MET A 1 1.19 27.28 -6.40
CA MET A 1 2.16 26.83 -5.36
C MET A 1 1.72 25.44 -4.99
N ILE A 2 2.51 24.44 -5.33
CA ILE A 2 2.25 23.02 -5.07
C ILE A 2 2.28 22.86 -3.54
N ASP A 3 1.18 22.44 -2.95
CA ASP A 3 1.16 22.16 -1.51
C ASP A 3 1.82 20.80 -1.27
N ILE A 4 3.14 20.82 -1.04
CA ILE A 4 3.96 19.62 -0.75
C ILE A 4 3.41 18.84 0.47
N ASN A 5 2.44 19.42 1.18
CA ASN A 5 1.87 18.89 2.42
C ASN A 5 0.57 18.09 2.22
N SER A 6 0.19 17.80 0.97
CA SER A 6 -1.04 17.05 0.67
C SER A 6 -0.73 15.64 0.16
N PHE A 7 -1.39 14.65 0.75
CA PHE A 7 -1.22 13.24 0.45
C PHE A 7 -2.54 12.60 0.05
N GLY A 8 -2.54 11.90 -1.08
CA GLY A 8 -3.63 11.05 -1.52
C GLY A 8 -3.28 9.59 -1.26
N VAL A 9 -4.06 8.89 -0.46
CA VAL A 9 -3.89 7.45 -0.22
C VAL A 9 -4.98 6.70 -0.98
N LEU A 10 -4.57 5.88 -1.95
CA LEU A 10 -5.49 5.18 -2.85
C LEU A 10 -5.43 3.67 -2.61
N GLY A 11 -6.53 3.10 -2.15
CA GLY A 11 -6.67 1.66 -1.96
C GLY A 11 -5.78 1.05 -0.88
N GLY A 12 -5.73 -0.27 -0.87
CA GLY A 12 -4.94 -1.05 0.08
C GLY A 12 -5.73 -1.64 1.23
N ASP A 13 -5.01 -2.08 2.24
CA ASP A 13 -5.55 -2.75 3.42
C ASP A 13 -5.39 -1.90 4.70
N LYS A 14 -5.44 -2.53 5.88
CA LYS A 14 -5.28 -1.85 7.18
C LYS A 14 -3.98 -1.06 7.31
N ARG A 15 -2.94 -1.42 6.56
CA ARG A 15 -1.65 -0.70 6.58
C ARG A 15 -1.80 0.70 6.00
N GLN A 16 -2.54 0.84 4.90
CA GLN A 16 -2.80 2.14 4.28
C GLN A 16 -3.75 3.00 5.12
N ILE A 17 -4.68 2.38 5.84
CA ILE A 17 -5.52 3.10 6.81
C ILE A 17 -4.65 3.69 7.91
N ALA A 18 -3.79 2.87 8.54
CA ALA A 18 -2.88 3.32 9.58
C ALA A 18 -1.89 4.37 9.08
N LEU A 19 -1.41 4.23 7.84
CA LEU A 19 -0.53 5.22 7.21
C LEU A 19 -1.24 6.57 7.01
N ALA A 20 -2.46 6.56 6.46
CA ALA A 20 -3.25 7.76 6.26
C ALA A 20 -3.50 8.51 7.58
N GLU A 21 -3.86 7.78 8.63
CA GLU A 21 -4.08 8.33 9.97
C GLU A 21 -2.79 8.85 10.61
N SER A 22 -1.66 8.18 10.38
CA SER A 22 -0.36 8.64 10.88
C SER A 22 0.08 9.94 10.22
N ILE A 23 -0.05 10.05 8.89
CA ILE A 23 0.27 11.27 8.15
C ILE A 23 -0.64 12.42 8.58
N ALA A 24 -1.94 12.16 8.78
CA ALA A 24 -2.88 13.18 9.28
C ALA A 24 -2.53 13.62 10.72
N ALA A 25 -2.11 12.68 11.58
CA ALA A 25 -1.67 12.99 12.94
C ALA A 25 -0.41 13.86 12.99
N ASP A 26 0.45 13.76 11.97
CA ASP A 26 1.63 14.62 11.79
C ASP A 26 1.29 16.01 11.24
N GLY A 27 -0.01 16.30 11.00
CA GLY A 27 -0.51 17.61 10.59
C GLY A 27 -0.59 17.85 9.09
N TYR A 28 -0.42 16.82 8.26
CA TYR A 28 -0.56 16.92 6.82
C TYR A 28 -2.02 16.80 6.37
N SER A 29 -2.35 17.39 5.22
CA SER A 29 -3.64 17.19 4.57
C SER A 29 -3.70 15.83 3.89
N VAL A 30 -4.61 14.94 4.33
CA VAL A 30 -4.75 13.59 3.79
C VAL A 30 -6.12 13.38 3.18
N TYR A 31 -6.12 12.84 1.96
CA TYR A 31 -7.31 12.39 1.25
C TYR A 31 -7.19 10.88 0.97
N ALA A 32 -8.28 10.13 1.15
CA ALA A 32 -8.28 8.70 0.97
C ALA A 32 -9.40 8.24 0.04
N GLY A 33 -9.08 7.38 -0.93
CA GLY A 33 -10.00 6.77 -1.88
C GLY A 33 -9.87 5.26 -1.94
N GLY A 34 -11.00 4.57 -2.24
CA GLY A 34 -11.04 3.11 -2.21
C GLY A 34 -11.20 2.52 -0.80
N PHE A 35 -11.87 3.28 0.09
CA PHE A 35 -12.14 2.91 1.50
C PHE A 35 -13.61 3.17 1.85
N ASP A 36 -14.53 2.62 1.08
CA ASP A 36 -15.95 2.95 1.14
C ASP A 36 -16.57 2.66 2.52
N ASN A 37 -16.22 1.53 3.12
CA ASN A 37 -16.76 1.04 4.39
C ASN A 37 -15.83 1.28 5.59
N ILE A 38 -14.89 2.23 5.47
CA ILE A 38 -13.94 2.56 6.53
C ILE A 38 -14.24 3.94 7.10
N ASP A 39 -14.31 4.03 8.42
CA ASP A 39 -14.30 5.28 9.15
C ASP A 39 -12.91 5.51 9.72
N PHE A 40 -12.29 6.62 9.32
CA PHE A 40 -10.98 7.01 9.83
C PHE A 40 -11.10 7.68 11.20
N SER A 41 -10.16 7.38 12.10
CA SER A 41 -10.13 7.94 13.46
C SER A 41 -9.46 9.31 13.53
N LYS A 42 -8.91 9.82 12.43
CA LYS A 42 -8.22 11.11 12.30
C LYS A 42 -8.81 11.93 11.16
N ASP A 43 -8.35 13.16 11.00
CA ASP A 43 -8.77 14.11 9.96
C ASP A 43 -8.33 13.68 8.55
N VAL A 44 -8.73 12.49 8.15
CA VAL A 44 -8.58 11.95 6.79
C VAL A 44 -9.88 12.20 6.02
N LYS A 45 -9.78 12.88 4.89
CA LYS A 45 -10.92 13.22 4.04
C LYS A 45 -11.13 12.12 3.00
N LYS A 46 -12.32 11.55 2.95
CA LYS A 46 -12.67 10.61 1.86
C LYS A 46 -12.96 11.38 0.57
N GLY A 47 -12.58 10.81 -0.56
CA GLY A 47 -12.85 11.38 -1.87
C GLY A 47 -12.79 10.34 -2.98
N VAL A 48 -13.28 10.71 -4.16
CA VAL A 48 -13.12 9.92 -5.38
C VAL A 48 -11.76 10.22 -6.03
N LEU A 49 -11.32 9.33 -6.94
CA LEU A 49 -10.00 9.38 -7.55
C LEU A 49 -9.65 10.77 -8.11
N ASP A 50 -10.51 11.33 -8.97
CA ASP A 50 -10.25 12.60 -9.64
C ASP A 50 -10.12 13.77 -8.65
N GLU A 51 -10.95 13.76 -7.60
CA GLU A 51 -10.87 14.77 -6.54
C GLU A 51 -9.55 14.67 -5.79
N ILE A 52 -9.14 13.47 -5.41
CA ILE A 52 -7.90 13.23 -4.67
C ILE A 52 -6.70 13.67 -5.50
N VAL A 53 -6.63 13.23 -6.74
CA VAL A 53 -5.51 13.57 -7.63
C VAL A 53 -5.45 15.08 -7.88
N SER A 54 -6.59 15.75 -8.00
CA SER A 54 -6.60 17.21 -8.19
C SER A 54 -6.08 18.00 -6.99
N LYS A 55 -6.20 17.46 -5.77
CA LYS A 55 -5.86 18.14 -4.51
C LYS A 55 -4.51 17.73 -3.94
N CYS A 56 -3.98 16.58 -4.34
CA CYS A 56 -2.78 16.00 -3.75
C CYS A 56 -1.61 15.99 -4.73
N GLU A 57 -0.42 16.34 -4.23
CA GLU A 57 0.84 16.25 -4.99
C GLU A 57 1.51 14.89 -4.80
N ASN A 58 1.32 14.30 -3.62
CA ASN A 58 1.88 13.01 -3.27
C ASN A 58 0.77 11.97 -3.28
N ILE A 59 0.94 10.94 -4.10
CA ILE A 59 -0.03 9.84 -4.21
C ILE A 59 0.61 8.56 -3.68
N ILE A 60 -0.04 7.93 -2.74
CA ILE A 60 0.41 6.69 -2.12
C ILE A 60 -0.51 5.55 -2.56
N LEU A 61 0.08 4.61 -3.28
CA LEU A 61 -0.53 3.38 -3.75
C LEU A 61 -0.25 2.23 -2.78
N PRO A 62 -1.04 1.15 -2.79
CA PRO A 62 -0.92 0.04 -1.84
C PRO A 62 0.33 -0.84 -2.03
N LEU A 63 0.46 -1.81 -1.15
CA LEU A 63 1.43 -2.90 -1.22
C LEU A 63 0.71 -4.26 -1.13
N PRO A 64 0.68 -5.06 -2.22
CA PRO A 64 1.12 -4.69 -3.57
C PRO A 64 0.20 -3.65 -4.21
N VAL A 65 0.72 -2.87 -5.17
CA VAL A 65 -0.10 -1.91 -5.92
C VAL A 65 -1.24 -2.62 -6.65
N THR A 66 -0.94 -3.76 -7.23
CA THR A 66 -1.91 -4.62 -7.93
C THR A 66 -1.58 -6.09 -7.74
N ASN A 67 -2.59 -6.93 -7.71
CA ASN A 67 -2.42 -8.38 -7.66
C ASN A 67 -2.40 -9.00 -9.07
N ASP A 68 -3.22 -8.50 -9.97
CA ASP A 68 -3.47 -9.05 -11.31
C ASP A 68 -2.80 -8.26 -12.45
N GLY A 69 -2.30 -7.05 -12.18
CA GLY A 69 -1.73 -6.15 -13.19
C GLY A 69 -2.78 -5.38 -13.98
N VAL A 70 -4.05 -5.43 -13.57
CA VAL A 70 -5.17 -4.77 -14.26
C VAL A 70 -5.85 -3.75 -13.35
N TYR A 71 -6.09 -4.13 -12.10
CA TYR A 71 -6.80 -3.27 -11.15
C TYR A 71 -5.92 -2.88 -9.97
N LEU A 72 -6.13 -1.66 -9.46
CA LEU A 72 -5.57 -1.22 -8.19
C LEU A 72 -6.08 -2.13 -7.07
N ASN A 73 -5.21 -2.48 -6.14
CA ASN A 73 -5.56 -3.31 -5.00
C ASN A 73 -6.42 -2.52 -4.00
N THR A 74 -7.74 -2.64 -4.10
CA THR A 74 -8.73 -1.97 -3.25
C THR A 74 -9.53 -3.00 -2.45
N VAL A 75 -9.07 -3.30 -1.21
CA VAL A 75 -9.69 -4.34 -0.36
C VAL A 75 -11.03 -3.87 0.23
N TYR A 76 -11.21 -2.56 0.40
CA TYR A 76 -12.35 -1.95 1.10
C TYR A 76 -13.26 -1.15 0.18
N SER A 77 -13.20 -1.39 -1.13
CA SER A 77 -14.09 -0.80 -2.11
C SER A 77 -14.62 -1.84 -3.07
N ASP A 78 -15.88 -1.76 -3.40
CA ASP A 78 -16.51 -2.56 -4.46
C ASP A 78 -16.22 -1.97 -5.84
N GLU A 79 -15.86 -0.69 -5.91
CA GLU A 79 -15.46 -0.01 -7.14
C GLU A 79 -14.02 -0.39 -7.50
N LYS A 80 -13.84 -0.81 -8.76
CA LYS A 80 -12.52 -1.17 -9.29
C LYS A 80 -11.92 0.01 -10.02
N ILE A 81 -10.69 0.34 -9.68
CA ILE A 81 -9.87 1.34 -10.39
C ILE A 81 -8.96 0.59 -11.35
N GLU A 82 -9.18 0.77 -12.64
CA GLU A 82 -8.38 0.15 -13.69
C GLU A 82 -7.04 0.89 -13.84
N LEU A 83 -5.95 0.11 -13.94
CA LEU A 83 -4.60 0.63 -14.14
C LEU A 83 -4.30 0.67 -15.64
N ASN A 84 -4.79 1.70 -16.31
CA ASN A 84 -4.64 1.94 -17.74
C ASN A 84 -3.91 3.28 -17.99
N ASP A 85 -3.86 3.69 -19.26
CA ASP A 85 -3.24 4.96 -19.67
C ASP A 85 -3.91 6.17 -19.03
N ASP A 86 -5.25 6.14 -18.87
CA ASP A 86 -5.98 7.24 -18.24
C ASP A 86 -5.59 7.40 -16.76
N PHE A 87 -5.45 6.29 -16.04
CA PHE A 87 -4.96 6.31 -14.65
C PHE A 87 -3.53 6.85 -14.57
N ALA A 88 -2.65 6.39 -15.45
CA ALA A 88 -1.28 6.88 -15.49
C ALA A 88 -1.21 8.38 -15.85
N GLU A 89 -2.05 8.85 -16.76
CA GLU A 89 -2.11 10.26 -17.15
C GLU A 89 -2.53 11.15 -15.98
N LEU A 90 -3.46 10.71 -15.14
CA LEU A 90 -3.84 11.42 -13.91
C LEU A 90 -2.67 11.63 -12.95
N MET A 91 -1.67 10.73 -12.99
CA MET A 91 -0.51 10.78 -12.09
C MET A 91 0.62 11.66 -12.61
N ARG A 92 0.50 12.26 -13.81
CA ARG A 92 1.51 13.20 -14.32
C ARG A 92 1.74 14.36 -13.36
N ASN A 93 3.01 14.73 -13.22
CA ASN A 93 3.45 15.80 -12.31
C ASN A 93 3.14 15.53 -10.83
N LYS A 94 2.88 14.28 -10.45
CA LYS A 94 2.75 13.84 -9.06
C LYS A 94 3.98 13.06 -8.63
N GLN A 95 4.22 12.99 -7.33
CA GLN A 95 5.12 12.01 -6.75
C GLN A 95 4.29 10.78 -6.36
N VAL A 96 4.60 9.62 -6.94
CA VAL A 96 3.82 8.40 -6.73
C VAL A 96 4.63 7.39 -5.96
N PHE A 97 4.14 7.02 -4.80
CA PHE A 97 4.74 6.02 -3.92
C PHE A 97 3.91 4.75 -3.96
N GLY A 98 4.54 3.60 -4.11
CA GLY A 98 3.82 2.32 -4.11
C GLY A 98 4.71 1.19 -3.63
N GLY A 99 4.16 0.01 -3.43
CA GLY A 99 4.94 -1.16 -3.11
C GLY A 99 4.76 -2.27 -4.13
N MET A 100 5.88 -2.89 -4.57
CA MET A 100 5.90 -3.92 -5.62
C MET A 100 5.34 -3.38 -6.96
N MET A 101 5.89 -2.27 -7.42
CA MET A 101 5.38 -1.52 -8.57
C MET A 101 5.68 -2.16 -9.93
N GLY A 102 6.42 -3.26 -10.00
CA GLY A 102 6.83 -3.88 -11.28
C GLY A 102 5.67 -4.22 -12.23
N LYS A 103 4.50 -4.64 -11.71
CA LYS A 103 3.32 -4.87 -12.54
C LYS A 103 2.64 -3.57 -12.99
N LEU A 104 2.68 -2.52 -12.17
CA LEU A 104 2.15 -1.22 -12.51
C LEU A 104 2.85 -0.63 -13.73
N TYR A 105 4.18 -0.71 -13.78
CA TYR A 105 4.96 -0.20 -14.91
C TYR A 105 4.63 -0.88 -16.24
N GLN A 106 4.05 -2.08 -16.21
CA GLN A 106 3.64 -2.81 -17.41
C GLN A 106 2.25 -2.38 -17.93
N THR A 107 1.52 -1.58 -17.18
CA THR A 107 0.16 -1.15 -17.55
C THR A 107 0.15 0.03 -18.51
N SER A 108 1.22 0.81 -18.57
CA SER A 108 1.32 1.99 -19.44
C SER A 108 2.79 2.45 -19.57
N ASP A 109 3.19 2.86 -20.76
CA ASP A 109 4.50 3.49 -21.01
C ASP A 109 4.60 4.91 -20.39
N ILE A 110 3.48 5.50 -19.99
CA ILE A 110 3.42 6.82 -19.37
C ILE A 110 4.18 6.84 -18.03
N TRP A 111 4.24 5.70 -17.34
CA TRP A 111 4.96 5.57 -16.06
C TRP A 111 6.44 5.94 -16.14
N ASP A 112 7.08 5.78 -17.30
CA ASP A 112 8.48 6.16 -17.51
C ASP A 112 8.74 7.66 -17.34
N SER A 113 7.69 8.48 -17.42
CA SER A 113 7.74 9.95 -17.31
C SER A 113 7.26 10.49 -15.95
N ILE A 114 6.91 9.62 -15.01
CA ILE A 114 6.34 9.99 -13.71
C ILE A 114 7.36 9.69 -12.61
N ASP A 115 7.48 10.61 -11.65
CA ASP A 115 8.32 10.40 -10.46
C ASP A 115 7.71 9.34 -9.56
N THR A 116 8.25 8.12 -9.65
CA THR A 116 7.75 6.97 -8.91
C THR A 116 8.77 6.44 -7.91
N TYR A 117 8.29 6.01 -6.75
CA TYR A 117 9.12 5.47 -5.66
C TYR A 117 8.54 4.16 -5.14
N ASP A 118 9.23 3.04 -5.42
CA ASP A 118 8.86 1.74 -4.85
C ASP A 118 9.48 1.59 -3.45
N TYR A 119 8.67 1.84 -2.41
CA TYR A 119 9.14 1.73 -1.02
C TYR A 119 9.41 0.30 -0.58
N TYR A 120 8.94 -0.71 -1.32
CA TYR A 120 9.21 -2.12 -1.02
C TYR A 120 10.65 -2.52 -1.36
N THR A 121 11.32 -1.77 -2.24
CA THR A 121 12.73 -2.03 -2.59
C THR A 121 13.71 -1.60 -1.49
N ARG A 122 13.27 -0.83 -0.50
CA ARG A 122 14.10 -0.42 0.64
C ARG A 122 14.36 -1.62 1.56
N GLU A 123 15.65 -1.93 1.76
CA GLU A 123 16.06 -3.07 2.62
C GLU A 123 15.52 -2.92 4.05
N GLU A 124 15.58 -1.73 4.61
CA GLU A 124 15.07 -1.42 5.93
C GLU A 124 13.57 -1.75 6.07
N PHE A 125 12.76 -1.38 5.06
CA PHE A 125 11.35 -1.72 5.02
C PHE A 125 11.16 -3.25 4.95
N ALA A 126 11.91 -3.93 4.09
CA ALA A 126 11.80 -5.37 3.90
C ALA A 126 12.17 -6.16 5.18
N VAL A 127 13.21 -5.72 5.91
CA VAL A 127 13.61 -6.31 7.19
C VAL A 127 12.53 -6.09 8.25
N ASN A 128 12.04 -4.85 8.40
CA ASN A 128 10.99 -4.55 9.38
C ASN A 128 9.68 -5.28 9.09
N ASN A 129 9.32 -5.46 7.80
CA ASN A 129 8.13 -6.21 7.41
C ASN A 129 8.29 -7.73 7.60
N ALA A 130 9.50 -8.25 7.69
CA ALA A 130 9.75 -9.66 7.95
C ALA A 130 9.36 -10.08 9.37
N VAL A 131 9.47 -9.19 10.35
CA VAL A 131 9.11 -9.47 11.76
C VAL A 131 7.63 -9.89 11.90
N PRO A 132 6.64 -9.07 11.51
CA PRO A 132 5.23 -9.47 11.61
C PRO A 132 4.90 -10.67 10.71
N THR A 133 5.64 -10.89 9.64
CA THR A 133 5.48 -12.08 8.78
C THR A 133 5.91 -13.34 9.53
N ALA A 134 7.02 -13.29 10.26
CA ALA A 134 7.49 -14.41 11.09
C ALA A 134 6.53 -14.69 12.25
N GLU A 135 6.04 -13.63 12.92
CA GLU A 135 5.03 -13.75 14.00
C GLU A 135 3.73 -14.38 13.49
N GLY A 136 3.25 -13.97 12.31
CA GLY A 136 2.08 -14.57 11.68
C GLY A 136 2.29 -16.05 11.32
N ALA A 137 3.47 -16.42 10.85
CA ALA A 137 3.80 -17.82 10.60
C ALA A 137 3.79 -18.66 11.90
N ILE A 138 4.30 -18.12 13.01
CA ILE A 138 4.26 -18.76 14.30
C ILE A 138 2.82 -18.88 14.81
N GLU A 139 1.99 -17.82 14.65
CA GLU A 139 0.57 -17.85 15.01
C GLU A 139 -0.16 -18.97 14.27
N ILE A 140 0.02 -19.07 12.95
CA ILE A 140 -0.58 -20.13 12.14
C ILE A 140 -0.11 -21.51 12.62
N ALA A 141 1.18 -21.68 12.90
CA ALA A 141 1.72 -22.93 13.39
C ALA A 141 1.10 -23.33 14.74
N MET A 142 0.93 -22.36 15.65
CA MET A 142 0.29 -22.59 16.95
C MET A 142 -1.20 -22.95 16.81
N ARG A 143 -1.89 -22.34 15.87
CA ARG A 143 -3.33 -22.59 15.65
C ARG A 143 -3.59 -23.95 15.01
N GLU A 144 -2.77 -24.31 14.00
CA GLU A 144 -3.00 -25.52 13.20
C GLU A 144 -2.37 -26.80 13.84
N TYR A 145 -1.36 -26.65 14.67
CA TYR A 145 -0.70 -27.78 15.31
C TYR A 145 -1.43 -28.18 16.60
N PRO A 146 -1.88 -29.44 16.74
CA PRO A 146 -2.69 -29.90 17.88
C PRO A 146 -1.89 -30.07 19.20
N GLY A 147 -0.62 -29.74 19.21
CA GLY A 147 0.30 -29.84 20.37
C GLY A 147 0.87 -28.49 20.76
N THR A 148 1.98 -28.52 21.48
CA THR A 148 2.77 -27.34 21.80
C THR A 148 3.98 -27.23 20.88
N ILE A 149 4.30 -26.04 20.45
CA ILE A 149 5.54 -25.80 19.66
C ILE A 149 6.77 -26.09 20.51
N ASN A 150 6.70 -25.79 21.81
CA ASN A 150 7.79 -26.12 22.73
C ASN A 150 8.05 -27.63 22.76
N GLY A 151 9.28 -28.05 22.44
CA GLY A 151 9.67 -29.44 22.35
C GLY A 151 9.30 -30.15 21.04
N SER A 152 8.60 -29.48 20.12
CA SER A 152 8.33 -30.02 18.77
C SER A 152 9.58 -29.92 17.88
N ARG A 153 9.61 -30.71 16.81
CA ARG A 153 10.65 -30.62 15.77
C ARG A 153 10.11 -29.75 14.64
N CYS A 154 10.69 -28.57 14.48
CA CYS A 154 10.34 -27.63 13.42
C CYS A 154 11.45 -27.58 12.39
N LEU A 155 11.07 -27.54 11.09
CA LEU A 155 11.98 -27.31 9.98
C LEU A 155 11.59 -26.01 9.30
N VAL A 156 12.53 -25.07 9.24
CA VAL A 156 12.39 -23.85 8.44
C VAL A 156 13.22 -24.01 7.18
N VAL A 157 12.56 -23.92 6.01
CA VAL A 157 13.23 -24.05 4.71
C VAL A 157 13.56 -22.66 4.20
N GLY A 158 14.85 -22.32 4.26
CA GLY A 158 15.39 -21.01 3.90
C GLY A 158 15.88 -20.23 5.12
N PHE A 159 16.90 -19.40 4.90
CA PHE A 159 17.48 -18.51 5.90
C PHE A 159 17.59 -17.10 5.30
N GLY A 160 16.43 -16.52 5.05
CA GLY A 160 16.30 -15.17 4.54
C GLY A 160 15.85 -14.19 5.63
N ARG A 161 15.17 -13.11 5.22
CA ARG A 161 14.69 -12.05 6.14
C ARG A 161 13.67 -12.55 7.15
N VAL A 162 12.88 -13.56 6.81
CA VAL A 162 11.81 -14.14 7.66
C VAL A 162 12.29 -15.37 8.42
N GLY A 163 13.30 -16.07 7.92
CA GLY A 163 13.85 -17.33 8.47
C GLY A 163 14.75 -17.16 9.68
#